data_2607cc96c33a65b13078ccfdf48eb94b
#
_entry.id   2607cc96c33a65b13078ccfdf48eb94b
#
_cell.length_a   1.000
_cell.length_b   1.000
_cell.length_c   1.000
_cell.angle_alpha   90.00
_cell.angle_beta   90.00
_cell.angle_gamma   90.00
#
_symmetry.space_group_name_H-M   'P 1'
#
loop_
_entity.id
_entity.type
_entity.pdbx_description
1 polymer ?
#
loop_
_entity_poly.entity_id
_entity_poly.type
_entity_poly.pdbx_seq_one_letter_code
_entity_poly.pdbx_strand_id
1 'polypeptide(L)' 'MDPAALKKNFEEQIATTEKQIVELEENLKKATEYKIKLQGGLETIGLLEDKKDEPAPDTAPSSIESTV' A
#
# COMPACT_ATOMS: atom_id res chain seq x y z
N MET A 1 -43.12 -13.03 -12.59
CA MET A 1 -41.66 -13.15 -12.40
C MET A 1 -41.36 -14.34 -11.50
N ASP A 2 -40.46 -15.18 -11.92
CA ASP A 2 -40.17 -16.41 -11.21
C ASP A 2 -39.23 -16.14 -10.04
N PRO A 3 -39.65 -16.39 -8.80
CA PRO A 3 -38.78 -16.15 -7.65
C PRO A 3 -37.47 -16.94 -7.71
N ALA A 4 -37.53 -18.15 -8.27
CA ALA A 4 -36.31 -18.96 -8.37
C ALA A 4 -35.30 -18.32 -9.32
N ALA A 5 -35.77 -17.73 -10.42
CA ALA A 5 -34.89 -17.05 -11.36
C ALA A 5 -34.30 -15.80 -10.73
N LEU A 6 -35.11 -15.07 -9.97
CA LEU A 6 -34.61 -13.91 -9.24
C LEU A 6 -33.55 -14.28 -8.23
N LYS A 7 -33.79 -15.32 -7.47
CA LYS A 7 -32.85 -15.78 -6.48
C LYS A 7 -31.52 -16.11 -7.12
N LYS A 8 -31.56 -16.85 -8.23
CA LYS A 8 -30.35 -17.23 -8.94
C LYS A 8 -29.59 -16.01 -9.42
N ASN A 9 -30.30 -15.02 -9.93
CA ASN A 9 -29.69 -13.81 -10.41
C ASN A 9 -28.98 -13.07 -9.29
N PHE A 10 -29.62 -12.95 -8.13
CA PHE A 10 -29.00 -12.29 -6.99
C PHE A 10 -27.78 -13.07 -6.51
N GLU A 11 -27.88 -14.40 -6.48
CA GLU A 11 -26.75 -15.21 -6.07
C GLU A 11 -25.55 -15.02 -6.99
N GLU A 12 -25.79 -14.93 -8.28
CA GLU A 12 -24.74 -14.69 -9.25
C GLU A 12 -24.12 -13.32 -9.06
N GLN A 13 -24.94 -12.32 -8.80
CA GLN A 13 -24.44 -10.99 -8.56
C GLN A 13 -23.61 -10.88 -7.30
N ILE A 14 -24.03 -11.60 -6.26
CA ILE A 14 -23.26 -11.65 -5.01
C ILE A 14 -21.91 -12.29 -5.26
N ALA A 15 -21.88 -13.40 -5.97
CA ALA A 15 -20.62 -14.09 -6.25
C ALA A 15 -19.67 -13.20 -7.04
N THR A 16 -20.20 -12.50 -8.04
CA THR A 16 -19.39 -11.60 -8.85
C THR A 16 -18.86 -10.45 -8.00
N THR A 17 -19.71 -9.90 -7.14
CA THR A 17 -19.31 -8.79 -6.28
C THR A 17 -18.27 -9.22 -5.28
N GLU A 18 -18.43 -10.41 -4.71
CA GLU A 18 -17.44 -10.94 -3.77
C GLU A 18 -16.08 -11.10 -4.44
N LYS A 19 -16.08 -11.56 -5.69
CA LYS A 19 -14.84 -11.69 -6.44
C LYS A 19 -14.19 -10.33 -6.65
N GLN A 20 -15.01 -9.33 -6.98
CA GLN A 20 -14.50 -7.98 -7.15
C GLN A 20 -13.90 -7.43 -5.87
N ILE A 21 -14.52 -7.74 -4.74
CA ILE A 21 -14.00 -7.29 -3.44
C ILE A 21 -12.63 -7.90 -3.20
N VAL A 22 -12.47 -9.18 -3.47
CA VAL A 22 -11.17 -9.84 -3.28
C VAL A 22 -10.11 -9.19 -4.16
N GLU A 23 -10.45 -8.90 -5.41
CA GLU A 23 -9.52 -8.26 -6.31
C GLU A 23 -9.12 -6.86 -5.83
N LEU A 24 -10.10 -6.12 -5.33
CA LEU A 24 -9.83 -4.79 -4.79
C LEU A 24 -8.96 -4.86 -3.55
N GLU A 25 -9.20 -5.84 -2.70
CA GLU A 25 -8.39 -6.03 -1.50
C GLU A 25 -6.94 -6.36 -1.87
N GLU A 26 -6.74 -7.20 -2.87
CA GLU A 26 -5.40 -7.50 -3.34
C GLU A 26 -4.72 -6.29 -3.93
N ASN A 27 -5.45 -5.52 -4.70
CA ASN A 27 -4.91 -4.30 -5.29
C ASN A 27 -4.54 -3.29 -4.22
N LEU A 28 -5.39 -3.18 -3.19
CA LEU A 28 -5.10 -2.30 -2.07
C LEU A 28 -3.83 -2.74 -1.36
N LYS A 29 -3.68 -4.03 -1.14
CA LYS A 29 -2.48 -4.57 -0.49
C LYS A 29 -1.23 -4.24 -1.29
N LYS A 30 -1.29 -4.45 -2.60
CA LYS A 30 -0.15 -4.16 -3.46
C LYS A 30 0.18 -2.67 -3.47
N ALA A 31 -0.85 -1.84 -3.52
CA ALA A 31 -0.66 -0.40 -3.50
C ALA A 31 -0.04 0.05 -2.18
N THR A 32 -0.48 -0.54 -1.09
CA THR A 32 0.07 -0.23 0.23
C THR A 32 1.54 -0.62 0.31
N GLU A 33 1.88 -1.80 -0.21
CA GLU A 33 3.27 -2.25 -0.23
C GLU A 33 4.14 -1.33 -1.08
N TYR A 34 3.61 -0.91 -2.21
CA TYR A 34 4.32 0.00 -3.09
C TYR A 34 4.53 1.36 -2.43
N LYS A 35 3.50 1.85 -1.74
CA LYS A 35 3.60 3.09 -0.99
C LYS A 35 4.71 3.03 0.05
N ILE A 36 4.79 1.93 0.78
CA ILE A 36 5.83 1.74 1.78
C ILE A 36 7.21 1.77 1.13
N LYS A 37 7.33 1.12 -0.02
CA LYS A 37 8.58 1.12 -0.77
C LYS A 37 8.99 2.53 -1.17
N LEU A 38 8.03 3.31 -1.66
CA LEU A 38 8.30 4.69 -2.06
C LEU A 38 8.67 5.55 -0.87
N GLN A 39 8.01 5.34 0.25
CA GLN A 39 8.34 6.07 1.47
C GLN A 39 9.75 5.75 1.93
N GLY A 40 10.15 4.48 1.81
CA GLY A 40 11.52 4.09 2.14
C GLY A 40 12.53 4.79 1.24
N GLY A 41 12.22 4.88 -0.05
CA GLY A 41 13.09 5.58 -0.98
C GLY A 41 13.20 7.06 -0.64
N LEU A 42 12.09 7.68 -0.32
CA LEU A 42 12.07 9.08 0.06
C LEU A 42 12.89 9.33 1.31
N GLU A 43 12.75 8.46 2.28
CA GLU A 43 13.53 8.55 3.52
C GLU A 43 15.02 8.40 3.26
N THR A 44 15.37 7.51 2.35
CA THR A 44 16.76 7.32 1.98
C THR A 44 17.35 8.58 1.36
N ILE A 45 16.57 9.24 0.51
CA ILE A 45 17.02 10.50 -0.07
C ILE A 45 17.18 11.55 1.01
N GLY A 46 16.28 11.59 1.97
CA GLY A 46 16.41 12.50 3.11
C GLY A 46 17.69 12.27 3.88
N LEU A 47 18.06 11.01 4.08
CA LEU A 47 19.30 10.68 4.75
C LEU A 47 20.52 11.16 3.96
N LEU A 48 20.49 11.00 2.66
CA LEU A 48 21.57 11.45 1.81
C LEU A 48 21.70 12.95 1.84
N GLU A 49 20.59 13.66 1.85
CA GLU A 49 20.60 15.11 1.91
C GLU A 49 21.15 15.60 3.25
N ASP A 50 20.74 14.93 4.33
CA ASP A 50 21.26 15.28 5.65
C ASP A 50 22.78 15.12 5.72
N LYS A 51 23.27 14.00 5.20
CA LYS A 51 24.72 13.77 5.17
C LYS A 51 25.44 14.80 4.33
N LYS A 52 24.80 15.22 3.26
CA LYS A 52 25.39 16.18 2.36
C LYS A 52 25.46 17.57 2.98
N ASP A 53 24.42 17.94 3.70
CA ASP A 53 24.31 19.24 4.33
C ASP A 53 25.16 19.34 5.59
N GLU A 54 25.29 18.21 6.29
CA GLU A 54 25.97 18.15 7.57
C GLU A 54 27.32 17.52 7.41
N PRO A 55 28.38 18.27 7.63
CA PRO A 55 29.73 17.69 7.55
C PRO A 55 30.03 16.71 8.67
N ALA A 56 29.31 16.83 9.77
CA ALA A 56 29.55 15.94 10.90
C ALA A 56 28.95 14.56 10.65
N PRO A 57 29.76 13.53 10.65
CA PRO A 57 29.22 12.19 10.37
C PRO A 57 28.35 11.62 11.49
N ASP A 58 28.40 12.20 12.65
CA ASP A 58 27.64 11.70 13.78
C ASP A 58 26.15 11.93 13.63
N THR A 59 25.73 12.73 12.67
CA THR A 59 24.31 12.93 12.42
C THR A 59 23.66 11.75 11.71
N ALA A 60 24.46 10.88 11.13
CA ALA A 60 23.94 9.76 10.38
C ALA A 60 23.05 8.83 11.22
N PRO A 61 23.45 8.48 12.44
CA PRO A 61 22.60 7.61 13.25
C PRO A 61 21.23 8.20 13.54
N SER A 62 21.18 9.49 13.78
CA SER A 62 19.90 10.15 14.01
C SER A 62 18.99 10.05 12.80
N SER A 63 19.56 10.24 11.63
CA SER A 63 18.81 10.15 10.40
C SER A 63 18.25 8.74 10.20
N ILE A 64 19.04 7.74 10.55
CA ILE A 64 18.59 6.36 10.43
C ILE A 64 17.37 6.13 11.31
N GLU A 65 17.38 6.67 12.50
CA GLU A 65 16.26 6.51 13.41
C GLU A 65 15.00 7.11 12.85
N SER A 66 15.11 8.17 12.12
CA SER A 66 13.93 8.85 11.57
C SER A 66 13.29 8.04 10.45
N THR A 67 13.94 7.06 9.92
CA THR A 67 13.37 6.25 8.85
C THR A 67 12.42 5.19 9.36
N VAL A 68 12.38 4.97 10.61
CA VAL A 68 11.50 3.97 11.20
C VAL A 68 10.14 4.55 11.49
#